data_e5ba945bd3ac76d46cc5988f6c372180
#
_entry.id   e5ba945bd3ac76d46cc5988f6c372180
#
_cell.length_a   1.000
_cell.length_b   1.000
_cell.length_c   1.000
_cell.angle_alpha   90.00
_cell.angle_beta   90.00
_cell.angle_gamma   90.00
#
_symmetry.space_group_name_H-M   'P 1'
#
loop_
_entity.id
_entity.type
_entity.pdbx_description
1 polymer ?
#
loop_
_entity_poly.entity_id
_entity_poly.type
_entity_poly.pdbx_seq_one_letter_code
_entity_poly.pdbx_strand_id
1 'polypeptide(L)'
;MAQKLWEKNVQVNEEIDRFTVGRDREMDLYLAKHDVIGSMAHITMLESIGLLTSDELAMLLEELKNIYASAEKGDFVIEDGIEDVHSQVELMLTRKLGDVGKKIHSGRSRNDQVLVDLKLFTRTQLKEIAEAVEDLFKVLVAQSDKYKDVLMPGYTHLQIAMPSSFGLWFGAYAESLVDDMMFLQAAFKMCNRNPLGSAAGYGSSFPLDREMTTRLLGFDSMNYNVVYAQMGRGKMERNVAFAMASIAGTVAKLAFDACMFSSQNFGFVKLPDECTTGSSIMPHKKNPDVFELTRAKCNKIQALPQQVMLIMNNLPSGYFRDLQIIKEVFLPAFEELKDCLQMATYIMDKIKINDRILDDDRYLYIFSVEEVNRLATGGMPFRDAYKNVGLDIEAGKFTHDKQVHHTHAGSIGNLCNDRISALMDEVVAGFNFEGMELAEKALLGR
;
A
#
# COMPACT_ATOMS: atom_id res chain seq x y z
N MET A 1 -34.30 -23.50 1.02
CA MET A 1 -33.79 -22.32 0.31
C MET A 1 -33.60 -21.22 1.35
N ALA A 2 -32.44 -20.63 1.41
CA ALA A 2 -32.20 -19.51 2.33
C ALA A 2 -33.01 -18.30 1.84
N GLN A 3 -33.91 -17.80 2.67
CA GLN A 3 -34.81 -16.71 2.34
C GLN A 3 -34.07 -15.40 2.62
N LYS A 4 -34.00 -14.47 1.63
CA LYS A 4 -33.41 -13.15 1.85
C LYS A 4 -34.19 -12.39 2.90
N LEU A 5 -33.52 -11.67 3.82
CA LEU A 5 -34.13 -10.92 4.94
C LEU A 5 -35.26 -9.97 4.50
N TRP A 6 -35.27 -9.50 3.26
CA TRP A 6 -36.24 -8.57 2.70
C TRP A 6 -37.23 -9.20 1.72
N GLU A 7 -37.20 -10.53 1.52
CA GLU A 7 -38.02 -11.24 0.54
C GLU A 7 -39.50 -11.31 0.97
N LYS A 8 -40.33 -10.62 0.22
CA LYS A 8 -41.78 -10.62 0.36
C LYS A 8 -42.43 -11.36 -0.80
N ASN A 9 -42.39 -12.69 -0.80
CA ASN A 9 -43.14 -13.56 -1.77
C ASN A 9 -43.01 -13.20 -3.26
N VAL A 10 -41.95 -12.52 -3.67
CA VAL A 10 -41.64 -12.26 -5.08
C VAL A 10 -40.51 -13.19 -5.51
N GLN A 11 -40.79 -14.04 -6.52
CA GLN A 11 -39.77 -14.91 -7.07
C GLN A 11 -38.66 -14.06 -7.71
N VAL A 12 -37.45 -14.10 -7.18
CA VAL A 12 -36.31 -13.35 -7.71
C VAL A 12 -35.90 -13.94 -9.06
N ASN A 13 -35.82 -13.10 -10.08
CA ASN A 13 -35.27 -13.51 -11.37
C ASN A 13 -33.77 -13.77 -11.23
N GLU A 14 -33.31 -14.95 -11.56
CA GLU A 14 -31.90 -15.36 -11.42
C GLU A 14 -30.92 -14.46 -12.19
N GLU A 15 -31.34 -13.92 -13.33
CA GLU A 15 -30.50 -12.99 -14.12
C GLU A 15 -30.33 -11.64 -13.38
N ILE A 16 -31.40 -11.15 -12.75
CA ILE A 16 -31.34 -9.92 -11.93
C ILE A 16 -30.48 -10.16 -10.69
N ASP A 17 -30.64 -11.30 -10.04
CA ASP A 17 -29.82 -11.66 -8.86
C ASP A 17 -28.32 -11.72 -9.24
N ARG A 18 -28.00 -12.44 -10.31
CA ARG A 18 -26.63 -12.52 -10.83
C ARG A 18 -26.06 -11.13 -11.15
N PHE A 19 -26.83 -10.25 -11.77
CA PHE A 19 -26.38 -8.90 -12.11
C PHE A 19 -26.16 -8.02 -10.86
N THR A 20 -27.05 -8.10 -9.88
CA THR A 20 -27.02 -7.24 -8.70
C THR A 20 -26.04 -7.71 -7.64
N VAL A 21 -25.84 -9.01 -7.49
CA VAL A 21 -24.81 -9.58 -6.59
C VAL A 21 -23.42 -9.47 -7.23
N GLY A 22 -23.33 -9.73 -8.54
CA GLY A 22 -22.07 -9.66 -9.28
C GLY A 22 -20.98 -10.50 -8.62
N ARG A 23 -19.84 -9.90 -8.36
CA ARG A 23 -18.69 -10.52 -7.67
C ARG A 23 -18.66 -10.26 -6.16
N ASP A 24 -19.74 -9.76 -5.59
CA ASP A 24 -19.75 -9.31 -4.18
C ASP A 24 -19.41 -10.45 -3.21
N ARG A 25 -19.93 -11.66 -3.45
CA ARG A 25 -19.59 -12.84 -2.63
C ARG A 25 -18.11 -13.17 -2.63
N GLU A 26 -17.45 -13.06 -3.79
CA GLU A 26 -16.00 -13.28 -3.92
C GLU A 26 -15.21 -12.19 -3.16
N MET A 27 -15.62 -10.95 -3.33
CA MET A 27 -14.97 -9.80 -2.68
C MET A 27 -15.20 -9.78 -1.16
N ASP A 28 -16.35 -10.21 -0.70
CA ASP A 28 -16.68 -10.23 0.72
C ASP A 28 -15.89 -11.28 1.51
N LEU A 29 -15.29 -12.28 0.86
CA LEU A 29 -14.38 -13.20 1.54
C LEU A 29 -13.15 -12.47 2.12
N TYR A 30 -12.69 -11.39 1.50
CA TYR A 30 -11.64 -10.52 2.06
C TYR A 30 -12.07 -9.88 3.39
N LEU A 31 -13.37 -9.67 3.59
CA LEU A 31 -13.91 -8.97 4.74
C LEU A 31 -14.35 -9.90 5.88
N ALA A 32 -14.39 -11.21 5.67
CA ALA A 32 -15.00 -12.17 6.60
C ALA A 32 -14.48 -12.07 8.05
N LYS A 33 -13.15 -11.99 8.24
CA LYS A 33 -12.55 -11.80 9.58
C LYS A 33 -12.96 -10.48 10.22
N HIS A 34 -13.05 -9.43 9.41
CA HIS A 34 -13.32 -8.07 9.84
C HIS A 34 -14.80 -7.87 10.20
N ASP A 35 -15.72 -8.51 9.47
CA ASP A 35 -17.15 -8.55 9.83
C ASP A 35 -17.36 -9.21 11.20
N VAL A 36 -16.64 -10.31 11.46
CA VAL A 36 -16.69 -10.98 12.77
C VAL A 36 -16.18 -10.06 13.88
N ILE A 37 -15.05 -9.39 13.71
CA ILE A 37 -14.48 -8.46 14.69
C ILE A 37 -15.43 -7.28 14.92
N GLY A 38 -15.97 -6.67 13.87
CA GLY A 38 -16.97 -5.61 13.95
C GLY A 38 -18.23 -6.07 14.70
N SER A 39 -18.69 -7.29 14.43
CA SER A 39 -19.83 -7.92 15.08
C SER A 39 -19.60 -8.19 16.57
N MET A 40 -18.38 -8.65 16.96
CA MET A 40 -18.04 -8.86 18.38
C MET A 40 -18.11 -7.56 19.18
N ALA A 41 -17.57 -6.48 18.65
CA ALA A 41 -17.65 -5.16 19.28
C ALA A 41 -19.10 -4.67 19.37
N HIS A 42 -19.88 -4.89 18.31
CA HIS A 42 -21.29 -4.49 18.27
C HIS A 42 -22.13 -5.21 19.32
N ILE A 43 -22.06 -6.54 19.42
CA ILE A 43 -22.85 -7.30 20.40
C ILE A 43 -22.42 -7.00 21.84
N THR A 44 -21.14 -6.73 22.09
CA THR A 44 -20.65 -6.29 23.39
C THR A 44 -21.29 -4.95 23.78
N MET A 45 -21.43 -4.04 22.84
CA MET A 45 -22.17 -2.79 23.04
C MET A 45 -23.67 -3.05 23.24
N LEU A 46 -24.31 -3.98 22.50
CA LEU A 46 -25.73 -4.29 22.69
C LEU A 46 -26.06 -4.82 24.09
N GLU A 47 -25.15 -5.62 24.66
CA GLU A 47 -25.31 -6.07 26.06
C GLU A 47 -25.25 -4.89 27.04
N SER A 48 -24.29 -3.97 26.86
CA SER A 48 -24.12 -2.81 27.73
C SER A 48 -25.36 -1.87 27.76
N ILE A 49 -26.15 -1.87 26.69
CA ILE A 49 -27.39 -1.09 26.59
C ILE A 49 -28.68 -1.92 26.85
N GLY A 50 -28.52 -3.18 27.30
CA GLY A 50 -29.62 -4.04 27.73
C GLY A 50 -30.40 -4.70 26.59
N LEU A 51 -29.89 -4.75 25.37
CA LEU A 51 -30.50 -5.47 24.23
C LEU A 51 -30.11 -6.95 24.17
N LEU A 52 -29.04 -7.32 24.87
CA LEU A 52 -28.59 -8.69 25.09
C LEU A 52 -28.43 -8.92 26.61
N THR A 53 -28.63 -10.16 27.04
CA THR A 53 -28.19 -10.60 28.37
C THR A 53 -26.71 -11.00 28.32
N SER A 54 -26.04 -11.06 29.47
CA SER A 54 -24.63 -11.51 29.55
C SER A 54 -24.47 -12.96 29.08
N ASP A 55 -25.44 -13.83 29.30
CA ASP A 55 -25.44 -15.22 28.81
C ASP A 55 -25.53 -15.26 27.26
N GLU A 56 -26.42 -14.45 26.66
CA GLU A 56 -26.56 -14.34 25.22
C GLU A 56 -25.29 -13.78 24.58
N LEU A 57 -24.69 -12.78 25.21
CA LEU A 57 -23.39 -12.24 24.75
C LEU A 57 -22.31 -13.33 24.74
N ALA A 58 -22.19 -14.09 25.83
CA ALA A 58 -21.19 -15.16 25.92
C ALA A 58 -21.37 -16.21 24.82
N MET A 59 -22.60 -16.65 24.56
CA MET A 59 -22.90 -17.61 23.47
C MET A 59 -22.56 -17.06 22.10
N LEU A 60 -22.89 -15.80 21.82
CA LEU A 60 -22.60 -15.14 20.55
C LEU A 60 -21.08 -14.93 20.33
N LEU A 61 -20.35 -14.51 21.38
CA LEU A 61 -18.89 -14.33 21.31
C LEU A 61 -18.18 -15.66 21.05
N GLU A 62 -18.61 -16.76 21.69
CA GLU A 62 -18.03 -18.09 21.46
C GLU A 62 -18.19 -18.52 19.99
N GLU A 63 -19.42 -18.39 19.45
CA GLU A 63 -19.67 -18.80 18.06
C GLU A 63 -18.99 -17.86 17.06
N LEU A 64 -18.93 -16.55 17.30
CA LEU A 64 -18.17 -15.62 16.45
C LEU A 64 -16.68 -15.96 16.43
N LYS A 65 -16.07 -16.40 17.55
CA LYS A 65 -14.67 -16.88 17.56
C LYS A 65 -14.49 -18.13 16.68
N ASN A 66 -15.47 -19.04 16.65
CA ASN A 66 -15.43 -20.21 15.78
C ASN A 66 -15.50 -19.79 14.29
N ILE A 67 -16.38 -18.83 13.97
CA ILE A 67 -16.50 -18.28 12.61
C ILE A 67 -15.19 -17.56 12.21
N TYR A 68 -14.61 -16.76 13.10
CA TYR A 68 -13.32 -16.11 12.88
C TYR A 68 -12.22 -17.13 12.56
N ALA A 69 -12.12 -18.19 13.35
CA ALA A 69 -11.14 -19.24 13.15
C ALA A 69 -11.33 -19.99 11.81
N SER A 70 -12.55 -20.15 11.36
CA SER A 70 -12.86 -20.69 10.03
C SER A 70 -12.41 -19.73 8.92
N ALA A 71 -12.66 -18.43 9.06
CA ALA A 71 -12.24 -17.41 8.12
C ALA A 71 -10.70 -17.28 8.08
N GLU A 72 -10.02 -17.37 9.23
CA GLU A 72 -8.57 -17.32 9.35
C GLU A 72 -7.88 -18.51 8.62
N LYS A 73 -8.54 -19.68 8.60
CA LYS A 73 -8.07 -20.87 7.88
C LYS A 73 -8.41 -20.88 6.39
N GLY A 74 -9.22 -19.95 5.92
CA GLY A 74 -9.72 -19.96 4.54
C GLY A 74 -10.88 -20.92 4.29
N ASP A 75 -11.50 -21.47 5.34
CA ASP A 75 -12.61 -22.42 5.27
C ASP A 75 -14.00 -21.74 5.23
N PHE A 76 -14.05 -20.42 5.46
CA PHE A 76 -15.29 -19.65 5.41
C PHE A 76 -15.78 -19.49 3.98
N VAL A 77 -17.03 -19.81 3.75
CA VAL A 77 -17.68 -19.69 2.43
C VAL A 77 -19.00 -18.94 2.56
N ILE A 78 -19.35 -18.17 1.54
CA ILE A 78 -20.68 -17.59 1.40
C ILE A 78 -21.51 -18.56 0.56
N GLU A 79 -22.53 -19.16 1.16
CA GLU A 79 -23.36 -20.19 0.55
C GLU A 79 -24.15 -19.65 -0.65
N ASP A 80 -24.48 -20.54 -1.60
CA ASP A 80 -25.36 -20.17 -2.71
C ASP A 80 -26.71 -19.69 -2.21
N GLY A 81 -27.18 -18.57 -2.77
CA GLY A 81 -28.41 -17.90 -2.35
C GLY A 81 -28.23 -16.91 -1.19
N ILE A 82 -27.04 -16.82 -0.58
CA ILE A 82 -26.69 -15.79 0.37
C ILE A 82 -26.04 -14.62 -0.38
N GLU A 83 -26.40 -13.39 -0.04
CA GLU A 83 -26.01 -12.19 -0.79
C GLU A 83 -24.59 -11.73 -0.46
N ASP A 84 -24.23 -11.73 0.83
CA ASP A 84 -23.03 -11.11 1.37
C ASP A 84 -22.51 -11.81 2.64
N VAL A 85 -21.34 -11.38 3.11
CA VAL A 85 -20.68 -11.87 4.33
C VAL A 85 -21.58 -11.68 5.57
N HIS A 86 -22.25 -10.54 5.68
CA HIS A 86 -23.09 -10.22 6.84
C HIS A 86 -24.23 -11.20 7.00
N SER A 87 -24.90 -11.53 5.89
CA SER A 87 -25.99 -12.52 5.85
C SER A 87 -25.48 -13.92 6.15
N GLN A 88 -24.27 -14.26 5.71
CA GLN A 88 -23.67 -15.57 5.99
C GLN A 88 -23.37 -15.72 7.47
N VAL A 89 -22.76 -14.72 8.11
CA VAL A 89 -22.46 -14.72 9.56
C VAL A 89 -23.75 -14.82 10.38
N GLU A 90 -24.76 -14.00 10.06
CA GLU A 90 -26.08 -14.06 10.73
C GLU A 90 -26.75 -15.42 10.57
N LEU A 91 -26.68 -16.02 9.38
CA LEU A 91 -27.21 -17.36 9.11
C LEU A 91 -26.53 -18.43 9.96
N MET A 92 -25.20 -18.40 10.05
CA MET A 92 -24.43 -19.35 10.86
C MET A 92 -24.80 -19.24 12.35
N LEU A 93 -24.86 -18.01 12.88
CA LEU A 93 -25.30 -17.75 14.25
C LEU A 93 -26.72 -18.22 14.50
N THR A 94 -27.63 -17.94 13.56
CA THR A 94 -29.05 -18.34 13.69
C THR A 94 -29.21 -19.87 13.64
N ARG A 95 -28.48 -20.56 12.80
CA ARG A 95 -28.48 -22.04 12.75
C ARG A 95 -27.99 -22.65 14.05
N LYS A 96 -27.01 -22.04 14.68
CA LYS A 96 -26.38 -22.54 15.90
C LYS A 96 -27.12 -22.16 17.17
N LEU A 97 -27.60 -20.91 17.24
CA LEU A 97 -28.12 -20.29 18.49
C LEU A 97 -29.60 -19.92 18.40
N GLY A 98 -30.29 -20.19 17.28
CA GLY A 98 -31.69 -19.86 17.09
C GLY A 98 -32.00 -18.37 17.19
N ASP A 99 -32.98 -17.96 17.98
CA ASP A 99 -33.41 -16.57 18.09
C ASP A 99 -32.35 -15.64 18.70
N VAL A 100 -31.43 -16.17 19.48
CA VAL A 100 -30.29 -15.40 20.01
C VAL A 100 -29.40 -14.93 18.87
N GLY A 101 -29.15 -15.81 17.87
CA GLY A 101 -28.33 -15.45 16.68
C GLY A 101 -28.93 -14.29 15.89
N LYS A 102 -30.25 -14.17 15.80
CA LYS A 102 -30.94 -13.08 15.09
C LYS A 102 -30.75 -11.70 15.73
N LYS A 103 -30.46 -11.64 17.03
CA LYS A 103 -30.28 -10.39 17.75
C LYS A 103 -29.08 -9.56 17.31
N ILE A 104 -28.09 -10.20 16.65
CA ILE A 104 -26.87 -9.54 16.18
C ILE A 104 -27.15 -8.34 15.27
N HIS A 105 -28.27 -8.36 14.55
CA HIS A 105 -28.63 -7.28 13.61
C HIS A 105 -29.26 -6.06 14.27
N SER A 106 -29.59 -6.13 15.57
CA SER A 106 -30.27 -5.04 16.30
C SER A 106 -29.43 -3.76 16.27
N GLY A 107 -30.05 -2.64 15.90
CA GLY A 107 -29.41 -1.30 15.92
C GLY A 107 -28.37 -1.03 14.85
N ARG A 108 -28.18 -1.91 13.87
CA ARG A 108 -27.28 -1.67 12.74
C ARG A 108 -27.95 -1.94 11.39
N SER A 109 -27.29 -1.55 10.33
CA SER A 109 -27.63 -1.83 8.94
C SER A 109 -26.46 -2.49 8.23
N ARG A 110 -26.69 -3.22 7.13
CA ARG A 110 -25.62 -3.67 6.24
C ARG A 110 -24.74 -2.50 5.79
N ASN A 111 -25.30 -1.29 5.72
CA ASN A 111 -24.58 -0.11 5.28
C ASN A 111 -23.44 0.25 6.24
N ASP A 112 -23.67 0.29 7.58
CA ASP A 112 -22.60 0.61 8.52
C ASP A 112 -21.72 -0.62 8.86
N GLN A 113 -22.22 -1.84 8.66
CA GLN A 113 -21.41 -3.06 8.73
C GLN A 113 -20.31 -3.06 7.67
N VAL A 114 -20.67 -2.94 6.40
CA VAL A 114 -19.67 -2.94 5.33
C VAL A 114 -18.67 -1.78 5.45
N LEU A 115 -19.09 -0.64 6.02
CA LEU A 115 -18.19 0.48 6.29
C LEU A 115 -17.12 0.13 7.34
N VAL A 116 -17.53 -0.48 8.45
CA VAL A 116 -16.58 -0.87 9.51
C VAL A 116 -15.66 -1.98 9.02
N ASP A 117 -16.18 -2.97 8.29
CA ASP A 117 -15.37 -4.07 7.74
C ASP A 117 -14.31 -3.58 6.79
N LEU A 118 -14.68 -2.70 5.85
CA LEU A 118 -13.74 -2.08 4.92
C LEU A 118 -12.65 -1.28 5.64
N LYS A 119 -12.99 -0.58 6.72
CA LYS A 119 -11.99 0.17 7.49
C LYS A 119 -11.09 -0.74 8.32
N LEU A 120 -11.63 -1.78 8.93
CA LEU A 120 -10.84 -2.79 9.64
C LEU A 120 -9.89 -3.50 8.69
N PHE A 121 -10.39 -4.00 7.56
CA PHE A 121 -9.58 -4.58 6.49
C PHE A 121 -8.49 -3.61 6.02
N THR A 122 -8.88 -2.40 5.64
CA THR A 122 -7.95 -1.41 5.10
C THR A 122 -6.84 -1.07 6.10
N ARG A 123 -7.14 -0.94 7.41
CA ARG A 123 -6.13 -0.70 8.45
C ARG A 123 -5.09 -1.81 8.49
N THR A 124 -5.55 -3.07 8.45
CA THR A 124 -4.64 -4.23 8.43
C THR A 124 -3.76 -4.22 7.18
N GLN A 125 -4.35 -3.96 6.02
CA GLN A 125 -3.61 -3.91 4.76
C GLN A 125 -2.62 -2.73 4.70
N LEU A 126 -2.98 -1.57 5.23
CA LEU A 126 -2.07 -0.42 5.30
C LEU A 126 -0.87 -0.68 6.22
N LYS A 127 -1.06 -1.42 7.33
CA LYS A 127 0.03 -1.87 8.18
C LYS A 127 1.00 -2.78 7.40
N GLU A 128 0.47 -3.81 6.74
CA GLU A 128 1.29 -4.75 5.95
C GLU A 128 2.06 -4.03 4.81
N ILE A 129 1.43 -3.04 4.16
CA ILE A 129 2.11 -2.21 3.15
C ILE A 129 3.19 -1.35 3.80
N ALA A 130 2.92 -0.70 4.95
CA ALA A 130 3.91 0.11 5.64
C ALA A 130 5.15 -0.71 6.02
N GLU A 131 4.96 -1.93 6.55
CA GLU A 131 6.02 -2.88 6.85
C GLU A 131 6.82 -3.26 5.60
N ALA A 132 6.14 -3.56 4.48
CA ALA A 132 6.80 -3.91 3.22
C ALA A 132 7.58 -2.73 2.61
N VAL A 133 7.09 -1.49 2.75
CA VAL A 133 7.82 -0.27 2.34
C VAL A 133 9.03 -0.04 3.23
N GLU A 134 8.91 -0.26 4.54
CA GLU A 134 10.02 -0.15 5.49
C GLU A 134 11.12 -1.17 5.20
N ASP A 135 10.76 -2.40 4.82
CA ASP A 135 11.71 -3.43 4.43
C ASP A 135 12.48 -3.06 3.16
N LEU A 136 11.79 -2.55 2.12
CA LEU A 136 12.44 -2.04 0.92
C LEU A 136 13.35 -0.85 1.24
N PHE A 137 12.88 0.08 2.07
CA PHE A 137 13.65 1.23 2.53
C PHE A 137 14.97 0.82 3.20
N LYS A 138 14.92 -0.12 4.15
CA LYS A 138 16.11 -0.65 4.86
C LYS A 138 17.12 -1.24 3.89
N VAL A 139 16.65 -2.02 2.91
CA VAL A 139 17.51 -2.59 1.88
C VAL A 139 18.17 -1.49 1.04
N LEU A 140 17.41 -0.48 0.61
CA LEU A 140 17.94 0.61 -0.21
C LEU A 140 18.97 1.46 0.54
N VAL A 141 18.74 1.76 1.83
CA VAL A 141 19.72 2.45 2.69
C VAL A 141 20.98 1.62 2.87
N ALA A 142 20.83 0.32 3.14
CA ALA A 142 22.00 -0.57 3.28
C ALA A 142 22.84 -0.65 2.00
N GLN A 143 22.19 -0.73 0.85
CA GLN A 143 22.89 -0.70 -0.45
C GLN A 143 23.53 0.67 -0.73
N SER A 144 22.84 1.77 -0.35
CA SER A 144 23.38 3.13 -0.45
C SER A 144 24.67 3.27 0.35
N ASP A 145 24.69 2.83 1.60
CA ASP A 145 25.87 2.88 2.48
C ASP A 145 26.99 1.99 1.97
N LYS A 146 26.65 0.77 1.50
CA LYS A 146 27.61 -0.18 0.98
C LYS A 146 28.36 0.33 -0.26
N TYR A 147 27.66 1.04 -1.13
CA TYR A 147 28.18 1.49 -2.42
C TYR A 147 28.36 3.02 -2.50
N LYS A 148 28.41 3.70 -1.36
CA LYS A 148 28.52 5.18 -1.27
C LYS A 148 29.66 5.77 -2.06
N ASP A 149 30.81 5.08 -2.11
CA ASP A 149 32.04 5.53 -2.75
C ASP A 149 32.21 4.98 -4.18
N VAL A 150 31.26 4.17 -4.67
CA VAL A 150 31.34 3.58 -6.02
C VAL A 150 30.64 4.51 -6.99
N LEU A 151 31.45 5.18 -7.83
CA LEU A 151 30.94 6.12 -8.82
C LEU A 151 30.23 5.40 -9.97
N MET A 152 29.23 6.09 -10.51
CA MET A 152 28.53 5.72 -11.73
C MET A 152 28.27 6.97 -12.58
N PRO A 153 28.07 6.85 -13.90
CA PRO A 153 27.72 8.01 -14.72
C PRO A 153 26.28 8.44 -14.44
N GLY A 154 26.09 9.72 -14.14
CA GLY A 154 24.79 10.36 -14.07
C GLY A 154 24.33 10.82 -15.46
N TYR A 155 23.02 10.82 -15.67
CA TYR A 155 22.37 11.18 -16.93
C TYR A 155 21.38 12.32 -16.75
N THR A 156 21.35 13.23 -17.72
CA THR A 156 20.27 14.18 -17.94
C THR A 156 19.83 14.10 -19.40
N HIS A 157 18.54 14.15 -19.68
CA HIS A 157 18.01 14.00 -21.04
C HIS A 157 18.48 12.73 -21.77
N LEU A 158 18.73 11.64 -21.02
CA LEU A 158 19.36 10.41 -21.51
C LEU A 158 20.74 10.63 -22.15
N GLN A 159 21.41 11.74 -21.84
CA GLN A 159 22.80 12.02 -22.23
C GLN A 159 23.71 11.85 -21.00
N ILE A 160 24.90 11.37 -21.25
CA ILE A 160 25.97 11.29 -20.24
C ILE A 160 26.25 12.71 -19.73
N ALA A 161 26.17 12.91 -18.41
CA ALA A 161 26.20 14.25 -17.82
C ALA A 161 27.36 14.42 -16.81
N MET A 162 27.16 14.00 -15.58
CA MET A 162 28.07 14.25 -14.47
C MET A 162 28.35 12.96 -13.67
N PRO A 163 29.39 12.96 -12.80
CA PRO A 163 29.55 11.83 -11.87
C PRO A 163 28.37 11.72 -10.92
N SER A 164 27.93 10.50 -10.68
CA SER A 164 27.01 10.09 -9.63
C SER A 164 27.64 8.93 -8.86
N SER A 165 26.93 8.36 -7.90
CA SER A 165 27.32 7.12 -7.23
C SER A 165 26.15 6.15 -7.11
N PHE A 166 26.46 4.86 -6.98
CA PHE A 166 25.42 3.88 -6.65
C PHE A 166 24.79 4.19 -5.30
N GLY A 167 25.55 4.73 -4.35
CA GLY A 167 25.00 5.21 -3.08
C GLY A 167 23.93 6.27 -3.27
N LEU A 168 24.15 7.29 -4.10
CA LEU A 168 23.16 8.30 -4.44
C LEU A 168 21.92 7.69 -5.10
N TRP A 169 22.11 6.75 -6.03
CA TRP A 169 21.00 6.12 -6.73
C TRP A 169 20.07 5.34 -5.79
N PHE A 170 20.62 4.48 -4.92
CA PHE A 170 19.83 3.76 -3.92
C PHE A 170 19.20 4.71 -2.90
N GLY A 171 19.96 5.69 -2.39
CA GLY A 171 19.51 6.67 -1.42
C GLY A 171 18.37 7.54 -1.93
N ALA A 172 18.34 7.89 -3.20
CA ALA A 172 17.27 8.67 -3.82
C ALA A 172 15.91 7.95 -3.76
N TYR A 173 15.89 6.62 -3.97
CA TYR A 173 14.67 5.83 -3.84
C TYR A 173 14.29 5.62 -2.37
N ALA A 174 15.25 5.47 -1.47
CA ALA A 174 14.99 5.42 -0.03
C ALA A 174 14.31 6.72 0.44
N GLU A 175 14.82 7.88 0.08
CA GLU A 175 14.23 9.18 0.44
C GLU A 175 12.84 9.38 -0.19
N SER A 176 12.62 8.94 -1.44
CA SER A 176 11.31 8.96 -2.09
C SER A 176 10.27 8.14 -1.32
N LEU A 177 10.66 6.99 -0.74
CA LEU A 177 9.76 6.16 0.07
C LEU A 177 9.36 6.84 1.40
N VAL A 178 10.16 7.78 1.93
CA VAL A 178 9.77 8.58 3.11
C VAL A 178 8.55 9.44 2.80
N ASP A 179 8.55 10.13 1.65
CA ASP A 179 7.40 10.94 1.21
C ASP A 179 6.15 10.07 0.99
N ASP A 180 6.34 8.90 0.38
CA ASP A 180 5.25 7.93 0.18
C ASP A 180 4.66 7.44 1.51
N MET A 181 5.51 7.19 2.52
CA MET A 181 5.08 6.78 3.86
C MET A 181 4.35 7.90 4.61
N MET A 182 4.75 9.17 4.46
CA MET A 182 3.99 10.31 4.99
C MET A 182 2.58 10.34 4.42
N PHE A 183 2.44 10.09 3.12
CA PHE A 183 1.13 10.04 2.47
C PHE A 183 0.30 8.83 2.94
N LEU A 184 0.92 7.66 3.08
CA LEU A 184 0.29 6.45 3.62
C LEU A 184 -0.21 6.67 5.06
N GLN A 185 0.59 7.34 5.90
CA GLN A 185 0.21 7.69 7.28
C GLN A 185 -1.01 8.61 7.29
N ALA A 186 -1.06 9.62 6.42
CA ALA A 186 -2.23 10.50 6.31
C ALA A 186 -3.49 9.72 5.89
N ALA A 187 -3.37 8.78 4.95
CA ALA A 187 -4.47 7.90 4.53
C ALA A 187 -4.91 6.97 5.68
N PHE A 188 -3.97 6.41 6.44
CA PHE A 188 -4.26 5.60 7.63
C PHE A 188 -5.05 6.39 8.67
N LYS A 189 -4.63 7.60 9.03
CA LYS A 189 -5.35 8.48 9.99
C LYS A 189 -6.78 8.80 9.54
N MET A 190 -7.02 8.94 8.24
CA MET A 190 -8.38 9.12 7.71
C MET A 190 -9.21 7.83 7.75
N CYS A 191 -8.59 6.69 7.52
CA CYS A 191 -9.22 5.37 7.62
C CYS A 191 -9.54 5.01 9.08
N ASN A 192 -8.66 5.33 10.02
CA ASN A 192 -8.73 4.92 11.44
C ASN A 192 -9.78 5.71 12.24
N ARG A 193 -11.03 5.76 11.72
CA ARG A 193 -12.18 6.45 12.32
C ARG A 193 -13.42 5.58 12.21
N ASN A 194 -14.01 5.20 13.37
CA ASN A 194 -15.12 4.27 13.45
C ASN A 194 -16.41 4.81 12.78
N PRO A 195 -17.01 4.09 11.82
CA PRO A 195 -18.30 4.46 11.22
C PRO A 195 -19.49 3.76 11.88
N LEU A 196 -19.25 2.67 12.66
CA LEU A 196 -20.29 1.78 13.21
C LEU A 196 -21.25 2.54 14.09
N GLY A 197 -22.54 2.15 14.05
CA GLY A 197 -23.65 2.81 14.74
C GLY A 197 -24.20 4.02 13.97
N SER A 198 -23.74 4.26 12.72
CA SER A 198 -24.42 5.19 11.80
C SER A 198 -25.70 4.58 11.20
N ALA A 199 -25.89 3.26 11.38
CA ALA A 199 -27.01 2.47 10.87
C ALA A 199 -27.16 2.66 9.34
N ALA A 200 -28.37 2.95 8.86
CA ALA A 200 -28.60 3.23 7.44
C ALA A 200 -28.10 4.61 6.99
N GLY A 201 -27.33 5.32 7.81
CA GLY A 201 -26.75 6.64 7.51
C GLY A 201 -27.44 7.80 8.24
N TYR A 202 -28.44 7.52 9.03
CA TYR A 202 -29.22 8.55 9.75
C TYR A 202 -29.34 8.30 11.26
N GLY A 203 -28.53 7.36 11.77
CA GLY A 203 -28.53 6.96 13.17
C GLY A 203 -29.66 5.99 13.51
N SER A 204 -29.91 5.82 14.80
CA SER A 204 -30.89 4.88 15.35
C SER A 204 -31.61 5.49 16.56
N SER A 205 -32.84 5.02 16.84
CA SER A 205 -33.54 5.30 18.10
C SER A 205 -33.05 4.45 19.27
N PHE A 206 -32.24 3.42 19.04
CA PHE A 206 -31.53 2.70 20.10
C PHE A 206 -30.43 3.59 20.70
N PRO A 207 -30.16 3.51 22.00
CA PRO A 207 -29.11 4.30 22.66
C PRO A 207 -27.71 3.71 22.41
N LEU A 208 -27.30 3.58 21.14
CA LEU A 208 -26.04 2.96 20.73
C LEU A 208 -24.85 3.70 21.31
N ASP A 209 -23.96 2.99 22.02
CA ASP A 209 -22.69 3.54 22.51
C ASP A 209 -21.58 3.40 21.43
N ARG A 210 -21.50 4.41 20.57
CA ARG A 210 -20.49 4.47 19.50
C ARG A 210 -19.09 4.71 20.03
N GLU A 211 -18.93 5.32 21.20
CA GLU A 211 -17.63 5.50 21.84
C GLU A 211 -17.09 4.16 22.35
N MET A 212 -17.96 3.31 22.89
CA MET A 212 -17.60 1.97 23.32
C MET A 212 -17.10 1.13 22.14
N THR A 213 -17.85 1.08 21.04
CA THR A 213 -17.41 0.34 19.85
C THR A 213 -16.13 0.90 19.24
N THR A 214 -15.90 2.22 19.33
CA THR A 214 -14.65 2.86 18.89
C THR A 214 -13.46 2.35 19.70
N ARG A 215 -13.58 2.30 21.03
CA ARG A 215 -12.54 1.75 21.92
C ARG A 215 -12.32 0.26 21.70
N LEU A 216 -13.39 -0.53 21.63
CA LEU A 216 -13.31 -1.99 21.44
C LEU A 216 -12.62 -2.38 20.12
N LEU A 217 -12.80 -1.58 19.07
CA LEU A 217 -12.20 -1.81 17.76
C LEU A 217 -10.84 -1.12 17.59
N GLY A 218 -10.33 -0.40 18.59
CA GLY A 218 -9.03 0.28 18.54
C GLY A 218 -8.97 1.36 17.47
N PHE A 219 -10.08 2.07 17.20
CA PHE A 219 -10.06 3.26 16.36
C PHE A 219 -9.60 4.48 17.17
N ASP A 220 -8.84 5.39 16.56
CA ASP A 220 -8.41 6.63 17.22
C ASP A 220 -9.59 7.58 17.51
N SER A 221 -10.61 7.53 16.68
CA SER A 221 -11.81 8.37 16.81
C SER A 221 -12.97 7.76 16.02
N MET A 222 -14.09 8.49 15.90
CA MET A 222 -15.22 8.05 15.07
C MET A 222 -15.58 9.09 13.99
N ASN A 223 -16.35 8.67 13.03
CA ASN A 223 -17.09 9.58 12.16
C ASN A 223 -18.32 10.07 12.94
N TYR A 224 -18.20 11.26 13.56
CA TYR A 224 -19.25 11.78 14.47
C TYR A 224 -20.60 11.98 13.78
N ASN A 225 -20.59 12.59 12.61
CA ASN A 225 -21.79 12.80 11.82
C ASN A 225 -22.17 11.49 11.10
N VAL A 226 -23.34 10.94 11.39
CA VAL A 226 -23.80 9.65 10.85
C VAL A 226 -24.02 9.69 9.33
N VAL A 227 -24.42 10.85 8.77
CA VAL A 227 -24.53 11.02 7.32
C VAL A 227 -23.15 11.02 6.68
N TYR A 228 -22.19 11.70 7.30
CA TYR A 228 -20.80 11.68 6.82
C TYR A 228 -20.17 10.29 6.90
N ALA A 229 -20.50 9.48 7.90
CA ALA A 229 -20.04 8.10 7.98
C ALA A 229 -20.35 7.33 6.67
N GLN A 230 -21.56 7.47 6.15
CA GLN A 230 -21.98 6.87 4.87
C GLN A 230 -21.31 7.55 3.66
N MET A 231 -21.27 8.90 3.65
CA MET A 231 -20.57 9.67 2.60
C MET A 231 -19.06 9.39 2.56
N GLY A 232 -18.51 8.83 3.62
CA GLY A 232 -17.12 8.39 3.71
C GLY A 232 -16.79 7.20 2.82
N ARG A 233 -17.80 6.39 2.42
CA ARG A 233 -17.64 5.29 1.47
C ARG A 233 -17.22 5.82 0.09
N GLY A 234 -16.26 5.17 -0.52
CA GLY A 234 -15.61 5.64 -1.75
C GLY A 234 -14.56 6.73 -1.50
N LYS A 235 -14.83 7.69 -0.61
CA LYS A 235 -13.86 8.75 -0.26
C LYS A 235 -12.65 8.18 0.50
N MET A 236 -12.85 7.26 1.43
CA MET A 236 -11.78 6.60 2.16
C MET A 236 -10.93 5.76 1.17
N GLU A 237 -11.59 4.91 0.40
CA GLU A 237 -10.94 4.05 -0.60
C GLU A 237 -10.15 4.87 -1.62
N ARG A 238 -10.70 5.99 -2.10
CA ARG A 238 -9.99 6.91 -3.00
C ARG A 238 -8.70 7.46 -2.37
N ASN A 239 -8.77 7.92 -1.12
CA ASN A 239 -7.61 8.52 -0.45
C ASN A 239 -6.52 7.47 -0.20
N VAL A 240 -6.90 6.26 0.18
CA VAL A 240 -5.99 5.11 0.30
C VAL A 240 -5.39 4.74 -1.06
N ALA A 241 -6.21 4.70 -2.10
CA ALA A 241 -5.75 4.42 -3.45
C ALA A 241 -4.71 5.43 -3.95
N PHE A 242 -4.84 6.72 -3.60
CA PHE A 242 -3.82 7.74 -3.91
C PHE A 242 -2.49 7.47 -3.21
N ALA A 243 -2.51 7.06 -1.94
CA ALA A 243 -1.29 6.70 -1.22
C ALA A 243 -0.63 5.45 -1.82
N MET A 244 -1.42 4.42 -2.14
CA MET A 244 -0.93 3.22 -2.84
C MET A 244 -0.34 3.57 -4.23
N ALA A 245 -0.98 4.47 -4.96
CA ALA A 245 -0.51 4.92 -6.28
C ALA A 245 0.83 5.68 -6.19
N SER A 246 1.07 6.45 -5.11
CA SER A 246 2.35 7.11 -4.87
C SER A 246 3.47 6.09 -4.69
N ILE A 247 3.31 5.13 -3.79
CA ILE A 247 4.26 4.03 -3.58
C ILE A 247 4.52 3.27 -4.89
N ALA A 248 3.44 2.91 -5.59
CA ALA A 248 3.53 2.22 -6.88
C ALA A 248 4.32 3.03 -7.92
N GLY A 249 4.18 4.37 -7.92
CA GLY A 249 4.96 5.27 -8.78
C GLY A 249 6.44 5.20 -8.51
N THR A 250 6.85 5.22 -7.25
CA THR A 250 8.26 5.08 -6.83
C THR A 250 8.82 3.70 -7.22
N VAL A 251 8.08 2.62 -6.94
CA VAL A 251 8.50 1.25 -7.29
C VAL A 251 8.56 1.04 -8.80
N ALA A 252 7.62 1.58 -9.58
CA ALA A 252 7.64 1.50 -11.03
C ALA A 252 8.87 2.19 -11.62
N LYS A 253 9.26 3.34 -11.06
CA LYS A 253 10.44 4.09 -11.48
C LYS A 253 11.72 3.33 -11.15
N LEU A 254 11.84 2.76 -9.95
CA LEU A 254 12.95 1.90 -9.55
C LEU A 254 13.08 0.68 -10.50
N ALA A 255 11.97 0.02 -10.81
CA ALA A 255 11.93 -1.11 -11.72
C ALA A 255 12.34 -0.71 -13.15
N PHE A 256 11.95 0.48 -13.61
CA PHE A 256 12.37 1.00 -14.91
C PHE A 256 13.89 1.23 -14.96
N ASP A 257 14.45 1.93 -13.96
CA ASP A 257 15.89 2.17 -13.88
C ASP A 257 16.66 0.84 -13.85
N ALA A 258 16.22 -0.11 -13.03
CA ALA A 258 16.89 -1.42 -12.93
C ALA A 258 16.85 -2.20 -14.25
N CYS A 259 15.74 -2.17 -15.00
CA CYS A 259 15.67 -2.74 -16.34
C CYS A 259 16.63 -2.06 -17.32
N MET A 260 16.68 -0.72 -17.30
CA MET A 260 17.57 0.05 -18.16
C MET A 260 19.04 -0.21 -17.81
N PHE A 261 19.39 -0.14 -16.53
CA PHE A 261 20.77 -0.29 -16.05
C PHE A 261 21.30 -1.73 -16.15
N SER A 262 20.42 -2.73 -16.17
CA SER A 262 20.80 -4.13 -16.42
C SER A 262 20.95 -4.46 -17.91
N SER A 263 20.50 -3.57 -18.81
CA SER A 263 20.62 -3.79 -20.25
C SER A 263 22.09 -3.83 -20.70
N GLN A 264 22.35 -4.53 -21.80
CA GLN A 264 23.71 -4.69 -22.34
C GLN A 264 24.37 -3.37 -22.73
N ASN A 265 23.60 -2.32 -23.07
CA ASN A 265 24.09 -1.01 -23.43
C ASN A 265 24.59 -0.18 -22.23
N PHE A 266 23.96 -0.39 -21.05
CA PHE A 266 24.37 0.27 -19.80
C PHE A 266 25.30 -0.62 -18.99
N GLY A 267 24.87 -1.82 -18.65
CA GLY A 267 25.68 -2.79 -17.89
C GLY A 267 26.09 -2.30 -16.50
N PHE A 268 25.30 -1.39 -15.88
CA PHE A 268 25.60 -0.84 -14.56
C PHE A 268 25.33 -1.80 -13.43
N VAL A 269 24.29 -2.61 -13.61
CA VAL A 269 23.85 -3.60 -12.61
C VAL A 269 23.63 -4.96 -13.27
N LYS A 270 23.73 -6.01 -12.45
CA LYS A 270 23.32 -7.37 -12.80
C LYS A 270 22.28 -7.86 -11.82
N LEU A 271 21.12 -8.25 -12.34
CA LEU A 271 20.07 -8.84 -11.55
C LEU A 271 20.43 -10.28 -11.13
N PRO A 272 19.88 -10.80 -10.02
CA PRO A 272 20.00 -12.21 -9.64
C PRO A 272 19.54 -13.12 -10.78
N ASP A 273 20.25 -14.22 -11.01
CA ASP A 273 19.95 -15.12 -12.13
C ASP A 273 18.52 -15.72 -12.01
N GLU A 274 18.07 -16.00 -10.78
CA GLU A 274 16.72 -16.49 -10.46
C GLU A 274 15.60 -15.46 -10.72
N CYS A 275 15.95 -14.19 -10.87
CA CYS A 275 14.99 -13.11 -11.20
C CYS A 275 14.99 -12.75 -12.68
N THR A 276 15.65 -13.54 -13.52
CA THR A 276 15.74 -13.35 -14.96
C THR A 276 15.28 -14.58 -15.70
N THR A 277 14.70 -14.41 -16.88
CA THR A 277 14.38 -15.52 -17.76
C THR A 277 15.32 -15.58 -18.94
N GLY A 278 15.58 -16.81 -19.43
CA GLY A 278 16.36 -17.02 -20.64
C GLY A 278 15.51 -16.87 -21.90
N SER A 279 16.18 -16.89 -23.05
CA SER A 279 15.52 -16.97 -24.35
C SER A 279 15.59 -18.41 -24.87
N SER A 280 14.50 -18.89 -25.46
CA SER A 280 14.47 -20.24 -26.09
C SER A 280 15.38 -20.39 -27.32
N ILE A 281 15.81 -19.25 -27.91
CA ILE A 281 16.62 -19.23 -29.13
C ILE A 281 17.92 -18.42 -29.01
N MET A 282 18.07 -17.62 -27.93
CA MET A 282 19.26 -16.77 -27.70
C MET A 282 19.89 -17.12 -26.35
N PRO A 283 20.86 -18.05 -26.29
CA PRO A 283 21.36 -18.60 -25.02
C PRO A 283 22.10 -17.59 -24.13
N HIS A 284 22.52 -16.45 -24.68
CA HIS A 284 23.19 -15.36 -23.96
C HIS A 284 22.23 -14.33 -23.35
N LYS A 285 20.93 -14.39 -23.67
CA LYS A 285 19.94 -13.37 -23.29
C LYS A 285 19.33 -13.69 -21.93
N LYS A 286 19.35 -12.68 -21.05
CA LYS A 286 18.66 -12.70 -19.74
C LYS A 286 17.70 -11.52 -19.69
N ASN A 287 16.43 -11.82 -19.49
CA ASN A 287 15.36 -10.81 -19.47
C ASN A 287 15.04 -10.41 -18.01
N PRO A 288 14.83 -9.12 -17.72
CA PRO A 288 14.46 -8.64 -16.38
C PRO A 288 12.95 -8.77 -16.11
N ASP A 289 12.34 -9.94 -16.41
CA ASP A 289 10.88 -10.12 -16.45
C ASP A 289 10.21 -9.75 -15.15
N VAL A 290 10.84 -10.02 -13.99
CA VAL A 290 10.26 -9.67 -12.69
C VAL A 290 10.07 -8.16 -12.57
N PHE A 291 11.07 -7.36 -12.96
CA PHE A 291 10.94 -5.90 -12.94
C PHE A 291 10.05 -5.35 -14.06
N GLU A 292 9.97 -6.01 -15.21
CA GLU A 292 9.00 -5.63 -16.24
C GLU A 292 7.57 -5.81 -15.74
N LEU A 293 7.27 -6.93 -15.09
CA LEU A 293 5.95 -7.20 -14.48
C LEU A 293 5.68 -6.30 -13.28
N THR A 294 6.68 -6.06 -12.40
CA THR A 294 6.56 -5.12 -11.28
C THR A 294 6.18 -3.73 -11.79
N ARG A 295 6.87 -3.22 -12.80
CA ARG A 295 6.56 -1.94 -13.43
C ARG A 295 5.14 -1.90 -14.00
N ALA A 296 4.73 -2.94 -14.70
CA ALA A 296 3.38 -3.02 -15.30
C ALA A 296 2.28 -3.07 -14.24
N LYS A 297 2.44 -3.88 -13.19
CA LYS A 297 1.51 -3.97 -12.05
C LYS A 297 1.43 -2.63 -11.31
N CYS A 298 2.56 -2.01 -11.00
CA CYS A 298 2.62 -0.70 -10.37
C CYS A 298 1.97 0.39 -11.22
N ASN A 299 2.15 0.39 -12.54
CA ASN A 299 1.47 1.32 -13.45
C ASN A 299 -0.06 1.11 -13.44
N LYS A 300 -0.52 -0.13 -13.33
CA LYS A 300 -1.95 -0.45 -13.17
C LYS A 300 -2.49 0.09 -11.85
N ILE A 301 -1.76 -0.07 -10.73
CA ILE A 301 -2.15 0.45 -9.41
C ILE A 301 -2.26 1.98 -9.43
N GLN A 302 -1.41 2.68 -10.18
CA GLN A 302 -1.50 4.14 -10.33
C GLN A 302 -2.82 4.62 -10.96
N ALA A 303 -3.56 3.77 -11.66
CA ALA A 303 -4.89 4.07 -12.19
C ALA A 303 -6.03 3.85 -11.19
N LEU A 304 -5.75 3.19 -10.04
CA LEU A 304 -6.77 2.84 -9.05
C LEU A 304 -7.55 4.05 -8.51
N PRO A 305 -6.93 5.19 -8.13
CA PRO A 305 -7.66 6.35 -7.65
C PRO A 305 -8.70 6.85 -8.65
N GLN A 306 -8.36 6.83 -9.94
CA GLN A 306 -9.28 7.26 -11.01
C GLN A 306 -10.46 6.31 -11.16
N GLN A 307 -10.23 4.99 -11.07
CA GLN A 307 -11.32 4.00 -11.12
C GLN A 307 -12.31 4.22 -9.97
N VAL A 308 -11.79 4.38 -8.73
CA VAL A 308 -12.63 4.66 -7.56
C VAL A 308 -13.42 5.96 -7.73
N MET A 309 -12.77 7.05 -8.21
CA MET A 309 -13.44 8.33 -8.46
C MET A 309 -14.57 8.22 -9.48
N LEU A 310 -14.37 7.46 -10.56
CA LEU A 310 -15.40 7.29 -11.60
C LEU A 310 -16.61 6.52 -11.09
N ILE A 311 -16.40 5.49 -10.25
CA ILE A 311 -17.49 4.71 -9.66
C ILE A 311 -18.32 5.56 -8.68
N MET A 312 -17.69 6.43 -7.90
CA MET A 312 -18.38 7.24 -6.90
C MET A 312 -18.94 8.57 -7.42
N ASN A 313 -18.74 8.89 -8.69
CA ASN A 313 -19.20 10.13 -9.28
C ASN A 313 -20.74 10.20 -9.34
N ASN A 314 -21.27 11.44 -9.22
CA ASN A 314 -22.69 11.76 -9.35
C ASN A 314 -23.61 11.11 -8.31
N LEU A 315 -23.06 10.64 -7.18
CA LEU A 315 -23.84 10.11 -6.08
C LEU A 315 -24.16 11.23 -5.06
N PRO A 316 -25.44 11.42 -4.69
CA PRO A 316 -25.80 12.32 -3.60
C PRO A 316 -25.38 11.74 -2.24
N SER A 317 -25.63 12.49 -1.15
CA SER A 317 -25.38 11.99 0.21
C SER A 317 -26.26 10.77 0.53
N GLY A 318 -25.70 9.80 1.26
CA GLY A 318 -26.35 8.54 1.62
C GLY A 318 -25.64 7.32 1.05
N TYR A 319 -26.28 6.16 1.13
CA TYR A 319 -25.77 4.91 0.60
C TYR A 319 -26.33 4.62 -0.80
N PHE A 320 -25.46 4.15 -1.68
CA PHE A 320 -25.83 3.70 -3.03
C PHE A 320 -25.10 2.40 -3.38
N ARG A 321 -25.79 1.51 -4.09
CA ARG A 321 -25.26 0.20 -4.47
C ARG A 321 -24.09 0.30 -5.47
N ASP A 322 -23.97 1.41 -6.17
CA ASP A 322 -22.82 1.73 -7.05
C ASP A 322 -21.49 1.51 -6.33
N LEU A 323 -21.40 1.84 -5.05
CA LEU A 323 -20.21 1.71 -4.24
C LEU A 323 -19.78 0.25 -3.96
N GLN A 324 -20.65 -0.72 -4.25
CA GLN A 324 -20.32 -2.15 -4.17
C GLN A 324 -19.18 -2.52 -5.11
N ILE A 325 -19.19 -1.96 -6.32
CA ILE A 325 -18.20 -2.26 -7.38
C ILE A 325 -16.78 -1.79 -7.00
N ILE A 326 -16.65 -0.84 -6.07
CA ILE A 326 -15.33 -0.40 -5.59
C ILE A 326 -14.53 -1.58 -5.02
N LYS A 327 -15.18 -2.55 -4.37
CA LYS A 327 -14.51 -3.71 -3.80
C LYS A 327 -13.71 -4.49 -4.85
N GLU A 328 -14.25 -4.61 -6.07
CA GLU A 328 -13.63 -5.40 -7.15
C GLU A 328 -12.27 -4.85 -7.62
N VAL A 329 -12.08 -3.53 -7.52
CA VAL A 329 -10.81 -2.88 -7.92
C VAL A 329 -9.92 -2.58 -6.74
N PHE A 330 -10.51 -2.32 -5.56
CA PHE A 330 -9.79 -1.85 -4.37
C PHE A 330 -9.17 -3.00 -3.56
N LEU A 331 -9.94 -4.06 -3.25
CA LEU A 331 -9.46 -5.12 -2.36
C LEU A 331 -8.28 -5.91 -2.94
N PRO A 332 -8.29 -6.34 -4.21
CA PRO A 332 -7.16 -7.08 -4.77
C PRO A 332 -5.89 -6.25 -4.96
N ALA A 333 -6.00 -4.92 -5.03
CA ALA A 333 -4.87 -4.04 -5.28
C ALA A 333 -3.83 -4.04 -4.14
N PHE A 334 -4.25 -4.35 -2.91
CA PHE A 334 -3.34 -4.45 -1.77
C PHE A 334 -2.34 -5.60 -1.93
N GLU A 335 -2.83 -6.79 -2.28
CA GLU A 335 -1.98 -7.95 -2.53
C GLU A 335 -1.00 -7.67 -3.68
N GLU A 336 -1.51 -7.08 -4.78
CA GLU A 336 -0.69 -6.77 -5.94
C GLU A 336 0.45 -5.78 -5.61
N LEU A 337 0.19 -4.79 -4.74
CA LEU A 337 1.22 -3.84 -4.31
C LEU A 337 2.23 -4.50 -3.37
N LYS A 338 1.78 -5.33 -2.41
CA LYS A 338 2.66 -6.07 -1.51
C LYS A 338 3.60 -7.01 -2.27
N ASP A 339 3.08 -7.74 -3.26
CA ASP A 339 3.88 -8.58 -4.16
C ASP A 339 4.98 -7.77 -4.87
N CYS A 340 4.62 -6.59 -5.38
CA CYS A 340 5.59 -5.71 -6.07
C CYS A 340 6.69 -5.22 -5.12
N LEU A 341 6.32 -4.83 -3.89
CA LEU A 341 7.26 -4.41 -2.85
C LEU A 341 8.18 -5.55 -2.44
N GLN A 342 7.64 -6.74 -2.21
CA GLN A 342 8.42 -7.93 -1.86
C GLN A 342 9.44 -8.30 -2.95
N MET A 343 9.03 -8.28 -4.21
CA MET A 343 9.94 -8.57 -5.32
C MET A 343 11.01 -7.49 -5.47
N ALA A 344 10.66 -6.21 -5.32
CA ALA A 344 11.63 -5.12 -5.34
C ALA A 344 12.66 -5.26 -4.21
N THR A 345 12.21 -5.54 -2.99
CA THR A 345 13.06 -5.78 -1.82
C THR A 345 14.03 -6.92 -2.06
N TYR A 346 13.52 -8.07 -2.51
CA TYR A 346 14.34 -9.25 -2.78
C TYR A 346 15.43 -9.00 -3.83
N ILE A 347 15.06 -8.33 -4.94
CA ILE A 347 16.01 -8.08 -6.02
C ILE A 347 17.03 -7.01 -5.61
N MET A 348 16.59 -5.93 -4.95
CA MET A 348 17.49 -4.86 -4.52
C MET A 348 18.50 -5.32 -3.45
N ASP A 349 18.13 -6.27 -2.59
CA ASP A 349 19.06 -6.88 -1.63
C ASP A 349 20.19 -7.64 -2.33
N LYS A 350 19.89 -8.32 -3.43
CA LYS A 350 20.82 -9.22 -4.16
C LYS A 350 21.44 -8.65 -5.42
N ILE A 351 21.05 -7.44 -5.81
CA ILE A 351 21.56 -6.79 -7.03
C ILE A 351 23.07 -6.63 -6.95
N LYS A 352 23.76 -6.90 -8.05
CA LYS A 352 25.21 -6.69 -8.17
C LYS A 352 25.48 -5.45 -9.02
N ILE A 353 26.34 -4.58 -8.54
CA ILE A 353 26.78 -3.42 -9.29
C ILE A 353 28.02 -3.74 -10.13
N ASN A 354 28.25 -2.96 -11.19
CA ASN A 354 29.49 -2.94 -11.94
C ASN A 354 30.34 -1.77 -11.42
N ASP A 355 31.29 -2.07 -10.54
CA ASP A 355 32.20 -1.09 -9.94
C ASP A 355 33.29 -0.61 -10.90
N ARG A 356 33.37 -1.20 -12.11
CA ARG A 356 34.35 -0.86 -13.14
C ARG A 356 33.75 -0.09 -14.33
N ILE A 357 32.54 0.40 -14.21
CA ILE A 357 31.84 1.04 -15.32
C ILE A 357 32.57 2.28 -15.85
N LEU A 358 33.27 3.01 -14.97
CA LEU A 358 34.05 4.19 -15.33
C LEU A 358 35.42 3.87 -15.92
N ASP A 359 35.80 2.59 -16.05
CA ASP A 359 37.01 2.21 -16.84
C ASP A 359 36.82 2.49 -18.33
N ASP A 360 35.57 2.56 -18.81
CA ASP A 360 35.23 2.89 -20.18
C ASP A 360 35.46 4.39 -20.47
N ASP A 361 36.29 4.69 -21.43
CA ASP A 361 36.68 6.06 -21.80
C ASP A 361 35.50 6.93 -22.29
N ARG A 362 34.37 6.31 -22.71
CA ARG A 362 33.16 7.07 -23.06
C ARG A 362 32.67 7.94 -21.94
N TYR A 363 32.99 7.60 -20.67
CA TYR A 363 32.58 8.33 -19.47
C TYR A 363 33.63 9.36 -19.00
N LEU A 364 34.74 9.55 -19.68
CA LEU A 364 35.77 10.48 -19.24
C LEU A 364 35.26 11.90 -19.06
N TYR A 365 34.37 12.36 -19.93
CA TYR A 365 33.90 13.74 -19.92
C TYR A 365 32.85 14.05 -18.85
N ILE A 366 32.37 13.07 -18.09
CA ILE A 366 31.50 13.35 -16.91
C ILE A 366 32.22 14.22 -15.88
N PHE A 367 33.57 14.16 -15.84
CA PHE A 367 34.39 14.90 -14.90
C PHE A 367 34.75 16.33 -15.40
N SER A 368 34.24 16.75 -16.56
CA SER A 368 34.53 18.08 -17.10
C SER A 368 34.12 19.23 -16.20
N VAL A 369 32.98 19.11 -15.49
CA VAL A 369 32.50 20.11 -14.54
C VAL A 369 33.39 20.14 -13.28
N GLU A 370 33.90 18.99 -12.84
CA GLU A 370 34.85 18.90 -11.72
C GLU A 370 36.12 19.68 -12.02
N GLU A 371 36.64 19.57 -13.23
CA GLU A 371 37.82 20.31 -13.66
C GLU A 371 37.51 21.81 -13.80
N VAL A 372 36.36 22.21 -14.34
CA VAL A 372 35.94 23.62 -14.37
C VAL A 372 35.85 24.19 -12.94
N ASN A 373 35.30 23.45 -12.02
CA ASN A 373 35.15 23.87 -10.61
C ASN A 373 36.54 23.97 -9.93
N ARG A 374 37.45 23.03 -10.21
CA ARG A 374 38.82 23.04 -9.70
C ARG A 374 39.56 24.29 -10.15
N LEU A 375 39.50 24.65 -11.42
CA LEU A 375 40.13 25.84 -12.00
C LEU A 375 39.50 27.13 -11.41
N ALA A 376 38.19 27.15 -11.27
CA ALA A 376 37.48 28.32 -10.70
C ALA A 376 37.85 28.53 -9.21
N THR A 377 37.95 27.44 -8.43
CA THR A 377 38.40 27.48 -7.03
C THR A 377 39.84 27.94 -6.93
N GLY A 378 40.66 27.65 -7.95
CA GLY A 378 42.03 28.14 -8.09
C GLY A 378 42.17 29.61 -8.51
N GLY A 379 41.03 30.33 -8.65
CA GLY A 379 41.00 31.78 -8.94
C GLY A 379 40.74 32.16 -10.39
N MET A 380 40.55 31.16 -11.30
CA MET A 380 40.18 31.45 -12.70
C MET A 380 38.68 31.85 -12.75
N PRO A 381 38.31 32.91 -13.53
CA PRO A 381 36.89 33.18 -13.77
C PRO A 381 36.18 31.95 -14.37
N PHE A 382 34.98 31.64 -13.85
CA PHE A 382 34.26 30.42 -14.25
C PHE A 382 34.06 30.28 -15.77
N ARG A 383 33.78 31.39 -16.48
CA ARG A 383 33.59 31.37 -17.93
C ARG A 383 34.90 31.03 -18.68
N ASP A 384 36.04 31.47 -18.15
CA ASP A 384 37.33 31.18 -18.73
C ASP A 384 37.73 29.72 -18.47
N ALA A 385 37.50 29.24 -17.25
CA ALA A 385 37.68 27.83 -16.90
C ALA A 385 36.82 26.92 -17.80
N TYR A 386 35.55 27.24 -17.97
CA TYR A 386 34.63 26.49 -18.85
C TYR A 386 35.14 26.44 -20.29
N LYS A 387 35.57 27.61 -20.82
CA LYS A 387 36.12 27.70 -22.19
C LYS A 387 37.38 26.89 -22.34
N ASN A 388 38.28 26.95 -21.38
CA ASN A 388 39.57 26.23 -21.42
C ASN A 388 39.34 24.72 -21.43
N VAL A 389 38.48 24.21 -20.52
CA VAL A 389 38.13 22.80 -20.46
C VAL A 389 37.46 22.35 -21.76
N GLY A 390 36.58 23.17 -22.33
CA GLY A 390 35.94 22.89 -23.61
C GLY A 390 36.96 22.74 -24.76
N LEU A 391 37.92 23.63 -24.82
CA LEU A 391 39.01 23.57 -25.81
C LEU A 391 39.91 22.34 -25.64
N ASP A 392 40.19 21.94 -24.38
CA ASP A 392 40.95 20.72 -24.11
C ASP A 392 40.19 19.46 -24.53
N ILE A 393 38.87 19.43 -24.35
CA ILE A 393 38.01 18.34 -24.84
C ILE A 393 38.04 18.27 -26.37
N GLU A 394 37.85 19.40 -27.07
CA GLU A 394 37.88 19.46 -28.53
C GLU A 394 39.25 19.04 -29.09
N ALA A 395 40.32 19.39 -28.40
CA ALA A 395 41.69 19.02 -28.77
C ALA A 395 42.08 17.58 -28.40
N GLY A 396 41.21 16.84 -27.72
CA GLY A 396 41.50 15.49 -27.20
C GLY A 396 42.57 15.46 -26.11
N LYS A 397 42.76 16.57 -25.38
CA LYS A 397 43.75 16.72 -24.32
C LYS A 397 43.23 16.59 -22.94
N PHE A 398 41.89 16.55 -22.80
CA PHE A 398 41.23 16.44 -21.50
C PHE A 398 41.62 15.13 -20.81
N THR A 399 42.07 15.26 -19.57
CA THR A 399 42.35 14.12 -18.67
C THR A 399 41.86 14.45 -17.28
N HIS A 400 41.47 13.43 -16.53
CA HIS A 400 41.00 13.56 -15.14
C HIS A 400 41.38 12.29 -14.36
N ASP A 401 41.66 12.43 -13.07
CA ASP A 401 42.02 11.31 -12.19
C ASP A 401 40.83 10.49 -11.73
N LYS A 402 39.62 10.87 -12.18
CA LYS A 402 38.33 10.24 -11.84
C LYS A 402 38.00 10.30 -10.34
N GLN A 403 38.58 11.29 -9.62
CA GLN A 403 38.26 11.56 -8.20
C GLN A 403 37.16 12.64 -8.09
N VAL A 404 36.24 12.46 -7.14
CA VAL A 404 35.18 13.44 -6.83
C VAL A 404 35.23 13.73 -5.35
N HIS A 405 35.23 15.01 -5.00
CA HIS A 405 35.32 15.49 -3.61
C HIS A 405 34.21 16.50 -3.31
N HIS A 406 32.98 15.98 -3.08
CA HIS A 406 31.88 16.83 -2.64
C HIS A 406 31.76 16.79 -1.11
N THR A 407 31.42 17.93 -0.50
CA THR A 407 31.31 18.06 0.97
C THR A 407 29.91 18.49 1.42
N HIS A 408 29.10 19.02 0.51
CA HIS A 408 27.76 19.48 0.86
C HIS A 408 26.79 18.31 1.10
N ALA A 409 25.78 18.57 1.94
CA ALA A 409 24.79 17.55 2.32
C ALA A 409 24.04 17.00 1.10
N GLY A 410 23.81 15.68 1.08
CA GLY A 410 23.06 15.00 0.04
C GLY A 410 23.86 14.71 -1.25
N SER A 411 25.18 14.88 -1.25
CA SER A 411 26.01 14.62 -2.43
C SER A 411 26.99 13.46 -2.21
N ILE A 412 27.76 13.13 -3.27
CA ILE A 412 28.83 12.11 -3.21
C ILE A 412 29.76 12.39 -2.04
N GLY A 413 29.97 11.41 -1.16
CA GLY A 413 30.78 11.56 0.06
C GLY A 413 30.03 12.11 1.29
N ASN A 414 28.81 12.60 1.14
CA ASN A 414 27.96 13.07 2.26
C ASN A 414 26.47 12.80 1.97
N LEU A 415 26.08 11.51 1.90
CA LEU A 415 24.74 11.07 1.47
C LEU A 415 23.62 11.41 2.43
N CYS A 416 23.92 11.68 3.71
CA CYS A 416 22.95 11.97 4.76
C CYS A 416 21.93 10.83 5.02
N ASN A 417 22.31 9.58 4.80
CA ASN A 417 21.43 8.41 4.98
C ASN A 417 20.93 8.28 6.43
N ASP A 418 21.70 8.72 7.42
CA ASP A 418 21.31 8.82 8.83
C ASP A 418 20.11 9.75 9.03
N ARG A 419 20.07 10.88 8.33
CA ARG A 419 18.96 11.83 8.38
C ARG A 419 17.73 11.31 7.65
N ILE A 420 17.92 10.66 6.50
CA ILE A 420 16.83 10.00 5.75
C ILE A 420 16.20 8.91 6.61
N SER A 421 17.02 8.09 7.29
CA SER A 421 16.53 7.06 8.21
C SER A 421 15.75 7.64 9.39
N ALA A 422 16.24 8.73 9.99
CA ALA A 422 15.53 9.40 11.07
C ALA A 422 14.16 9.94 10.64
N LEU A 423 14.03 10.46 9.43
CA LEU A 423 12.73 10.88 8.87
C LEU A 423 11.77 9.70 8.72
N MET A 424 12.25 8.54 8.22
CA MET A 424 11.41 7.34 8.11
C MET A 424 10.96 6.87 9.49
N ASP A 425 11.86 6.82 10.48
CA ASP A 425 11.54 6.41 11.85
C ASP A 425 10.47 7.33 12.47
N GLU A 426 10.55 8.64 12.24
CA GLU A 426 9.55 9.61 12.71
C GLU A 426 8.16 9.32 12.08
N VAL A 427 8.11 9.05 10.78
CA VAL A 427 6.86 8.74 10.10
C VAL A 427 6.27 7.42 10.60
N VAL A 428 7.10 6.38 10.72
CA VAL A 428 6.66 5.05 11.22
C VAL A 428 6.11 5.15 12.64
N ALA A 429 6.79 5.88 13.53
CA ALA A 429 6.32 6.10 14.91
C ALA A 429 4.97 6.83 14.98
N GLY A 430 4.55 7.52 13.94
CA GLY A 430 3.27 8.22 13.88
C GLY A 430 2.07 7.35 13.49
N PHE A 431 2.24 6.04 13.24
CA PHE A 431 1.15 5.08 13.08
C PHE A 431 0.74 4.51 14.46
N ASN A 432 -0.55 4.23 14.64
CA ASN A 432 -1.10 3.56 15.84
C ASN A 432 -1.46 2.11 15.53
N PHE A 433 -0.51 1.32 15.04
CA PHE A 433 -0.75 -0.10 14.72
C PHE A 433 -0.89 -0.95 15.99
N GLU A 434 -0.13 -0.65 17.04
CA GLU A 434 -0.20 -1.39 18.30
C GLU A 434 -1.59 -1.34 18.95
N GLY A 435 -2.21 -0.14 18.99
CA GLY A 435 -3.57 0.02 19.54
C GLY A 435 -4.61 -0.80 18.79
N MET A 436 -4.48 -0.88 17.46
CA MET A 436 -5.33 -1.70 16.61
C MET A 436 -5.18 -3.20 16.93
N GLU A 437 -3.94 -3.70 17.02
CA GLU A 437 -3.66 -5.12 17.30
C GLU A 437 -4.08 -5.55 18.70
N LEU A 438 -3.84 -4.70 19.69
CA LEU A 438 -4.24 -4.98 21.08
C LEU A 438 -5.76 -5.07 21.20
N ALA A 439 -6.51 -4.20 20.52
CA ALA A 439 -7.96 -4.23 20.50
C ALA A 439 -8.49 -5.52 19.86
N GLU A 440 -7.96 -5.94 18.73
CA GLU A 440 -8.35 -7.17 18.05
C GLU A 440 -8.05 -8.41 18.92
N LYS A 441 -6.84 -8.49 19.50
CA LYS A 441 -6.46 -9.57 20.42
C LYS A 441 -7.38 -9.64 21.63
N ALA A 442 -7.75 -8.49 22.21
CA ALA A 442 -8.65 -8.43 23.36
C ALA A 442 -10.04 -8.97 23.03
N LEU A 443 -10.62 -8.61 21.87
CA LEU A 443 -11.93 -9.13 21.42
C LEU A 443 -11.88 -10.64 21.21
N LEU A 444 -10.81 -11.16 20.64
CA LEU A 444 -10.60 -12.60 20.41
C LEU A 444 -10.26 -13.37 21.71
N GLY A 445 -9.90 -12.66 22.79
CA GLY A 445 -9.44 -13.26 24.04
C GLY A 445 -8.06 -13.94 23.91
N ARG A 446 -7.19 -13.33 23.10
CA ARG A 446 -5.80 -13.79 22.83
C ARG A 446 -4.78 -12.87 23.50
#